data_fbe9c8ce7997ab046334825729025d0e
#
_entry.id   fbe9c8ce7997ab046334825729025d0e
#
_cell.length_a   1.000
_cell.length_b   1.000
_cell.length_c   1.000
_cell.angle_alpha   90.00
_cell.angle_beta   90.00
_cell.angle_gamma   90.00
#
_symmetry.space_group_name_H-M   'P 1'
#
loop_
_entity.id
_entity.type
_entity.pdbx_description
1 polymer ?
#
loop_
_entity_poly.entity_id
_entity_poly.type
_entity_poly.pdbx_seq_one_letter_code
_entity_poly.pdbx_strand_id
1 'polypeptide(L)'
;MATVCGTSLALMDAGVPIKEPVAGIAMGLIKEGDDFTVLSDILGDEDHLGDMDFKVAGTKDGITSLQMDIKITGITFEIMEQALNQAKDGRIHILGEMNKALSKSRDNVGKHTPKMEKITVDKKDIAAVIGKGGATIREIVEKLSLIHI
;
A
#
# COMPACT_ATOMS: atom_id res chain seq x y z
N MET A 1 9.75 -2.59 -6.88
CA MET A 1 9.23 -2.58 -5.48
C MET A 1 9.18 -1.17 -4.87
N ALA A 2 10.00 -0.22 -5.33
CA ALA A 2 9.92 1.17 -4.86
C ALA A 2 8.50 1.79 -4.96
N THR A 3 7.76 1.47 -6.03
CA THR A 3 6.36 1.92 -6.20
C THR A 3 5.44 1.40 -5.09
N VAL A 4 5.61 0.16 -4.63
CA VAL A 4 4.82 -0.41 -3.52
C VAL A 4 5.06 0.39 -2.23
N CYS A 5 6.32 0.63 -1.89
CA CYS A 5 6.71 1.41 -0.71
C CYS A 5 6.23 2.87 -0.83
N GLY A 6 6.45 3.49 -1.99
CA GLY A 6 6.03 4.87 -2.27
C GLY A 6 4.51 5.05 -2.24
N THR A 7 3.74 4.08 -2.77
CA THR A 7 2.27 4.11 -2.69
C THR A 7 1.78 4.01 -1.25
N SER A 8 2.39 3.13 -0.45
CA SER A 8 2.06 3.02 0.98
C SER A 8 2.27 4.35 1.70
N LEU A 9 3.44 4.98 1.53
CA LEU A 9 3.74 6.30 2.12
C LEU A 9 2.82 7.40 1.57
N ALA A 10 2.52 7.40 0.27
CA ALA A 10 1.64 8.39 -0.34
C ALA A 10 0.20 8.32 0.21
N LEU A 11 -0.33 7.10 0.40
CA LEU A 11 -1.65 6.90 1.02
C LEU A 11 -1.65 7.39 2.47
N MET A 12 -0.60 7.09 3.22
CA MET A 12 -0.45 7.56 4.62
C MET A 12 -0.36 9.08 4.68
N ASP A 13 0.41 9.71 3.78
CA ASP A 13 0.57 11.16 3.70
C ASP A 13 -0.72 11.86 3.28
N ALA A 14 -1.50 11.25 2.42
CA ALA A 14 -2.82 11.74 2.02
C ALA A 14 -3.88 11.63 3.13
N GLY A 15 -3.58 10.99 4.25
CA GLY A 15 -4.52 10.77 5.35
C GLY A 15 -5.50 9.62 5.11
N VAL A 16 -5.18 8.70 4.21
CA VAL A 16 -5.97 7.47 4.03
C VAL A 16 -5.74 6.55 5.24
N PRO A 17 -6.79 6.10 5.93
CA PRO A 17 -6.66 5.28 7.13
C PRO A 17 -6.32 3.82 6.78
N ILE A 18 -5.12 3.59 6.25
CA ILE A 18 -4.62 2.22 6.04
C ILE A 18 -4.35 1.56 7.40
N LYS A 19 -4.53 0.25 7.48
CA LYS A 19 -4.35 -0.49 8.74
C LYS A 19 -2.89 -0.54 9.17
N GLU A 20 -1.99 -0.83 8.23
CA GLU A 20 -0.55 -0.95 8.46
C GLU A 20 0.21 -0.53 7.18
N PRO A 21 1.41 0.04 7.30
CA PRO A 21 2.25 0.30 6.14
C PRO A 21 2.68 -1.01 5.46
N VAL A 22 2.81 -0.97 4.14
CA VAL A 22 3.24 -2.10 3.31
C VAL A 22 4.56 -1.74 2.65
N ALA A 23 5.55 -2.59 2.85
CA ALA A 23 6.80 -2.55 2.11
C ALA A 23 6.88 -3.70 1.11
N GLY A 24 7.71 -3.54 0.10
CA GLY A 24 7.98 -4.58 -0.89
C GLY A 24 9.46 -4.72 -1.16
N ILE A 25 9.89 -5.96 -1.42
CA ILE A 25 11.26 -6.31 -1.79
C ILE A 25 11.24 -7.25 -2.99
N ALA A 26 12.23 -7.11 -3.88
CA ALA A 26 12.47 -8.03 -4.98
C ALA A 26 13.61 -8.97 -4.61
N MET A 27 13.37 -10.26 -4.75
CA MET A 27 14.30 -11.33 -4.43
C MET A 27 14.65 -12.11 -5.69
N GLY A 28 15.84 -12.71 -5.69
CA GLY A 28 16.31 -13.57 -6.78
C GLY A 28 16.91 -14.87 -6.25
N LEU A 29 17.14 -15.79 -7.18
CA LEU A 29 17.81 -17.06 -6.94
C LEU A 29 18.82 -17.33 -8.04
N ILE A 30 20.00 -17.77 -7.64
CA ILE A 30 20.97 -18.43 -8.51
C ILE A 30 21.15 -19.86 -8.01
N LYS A 31 21.05 -20.84 -8.91
CA LYS A 31 21.14 -22.26 -8.57
C LYS A 31 22.09 -22.98 -9.55
N GLU A 32 23.14 -23.57 -9.02
CA GLU A 32 24.09 -24.39 -9.79
C GLU A 32 24.17 -25.79 -9.21
N GLY A 33 23.58 -26.75 -9.91
CA GLY A 33 23.49 -28.12 -9.38
C GLY A 33 22.65 -28.20 -8.11
N ASP A 34 23.27 -28.63 -7.01
CA ASP A 34 22.63 -28.68 -5.68
C ASP A 34 22.88 -27.40 -4.86
N ASP A 35 23.83 -26.56 -5.24
CA ASP A 35 24.13 -25.31 -4.57
C ASP A 35 23.17 -24.21 -5.01
N PHE A 36 22.80 -23.33 -4.10
CA PHE A 36 21.96 -22.19 -4.39
C PHE A 36 22.28 -20.96 -3.52
N THR A 37 21.96 -19.78 -4.05
CA THR A 37 22.10 -18.51 -3.34
C THR A 37 20.85 -17.66 -3.57
N VAL A 38 20.26 -17.19 -2.48
CA VAL A 38 19.14 -16.24 -2.53
C VAL A 38 19.67 -14.81 -2.51
N LEU A 39 19.22 -13.99 -3.45
CA LEU A 39 19.60 -12.58 -3.59
C LEU A 39 18.49 -11.69 -3.06
N SER A 40 18.86 -10.61 -2.35
CA SER A 40 17.92 -9.59 -1.85
C SER A 40 18.06 -8.29 -2.62
N ASP A 41 16.94 -7.62 -2.87
CA ASP A 41 16.85 -6.32 -3.55
C ASP A 41 17.57 -6.32 -4.91
N ILE A 42 17.16 -7.25 -5.76
CA ILE A 42 17.84 -7.55 -7.03
C ILE A 42 17.73 -6.41 -8.03
N LEU A 43 18.79 -6.27 -8.82
CA LEU A 43 18.87 -5.39 -9.99
C LEU A 43 18.19 -6.03 -11.20
N GLY A 44 17.95 -5.24 -12.26
CA GLY A 44 17.34 -5.71 -13.50
C GLY A 44 18.08 -6.86 -14.17
N ASP A 45 19.41 -6.86 -14.13
CA ASP A 45 20.22 -7.94 -14.68
C ASP A 45 20.08 -9.24 -13.86
N GLU A 46 20.02 -9.13 -12.54
CA GLU A 46 19.79 -10.27 -11.64
C GLU A 46 18.36 -10.84 -11.79
N ASP A 47 17.38 -9.97 -12.04
CA ASP A 47 16.01 -10.38 -12.40
C ASP A 47 16.01 -11.14 -13.73
N HIS A 48 16.72 -10.65 -14.75
CA HIS A 48 16.71 -11.23 -16.09
C HIS A 48 17.51 -12.53 -16.19
N LEU A 49 18.68 -12.59 -15.59
CA LEU A 49 19.64 -13.70 -15.70
C LEU A 49 19.48 -14.76 -14.60
N GLY A 50 18.80 -14.44 -13.51
CA GLY A 50 18.58 -15.35 -12.39
C GLY A 50 17.65 -16.52 -12.74
N ASP A 51 17.71 -17.56 -11.93
CA ASP A 51 16.92 -18.79 -12.07
C ASP A 51 15.49 -18.68 -11.54
N MET A 52 15.27 -17.76 -10.64
CA MET A 52 13.97 -17.36 -10.12
C MET A 52 14.05 -15.90 -9.69
N ASP A 53 12.97 -15.15 -9.90
CA ASP A 53 12.72 -13.89 -9.24
C ASP A 53 11.35 -13.89 -8.57
N PHE A 54 11.22 -13.19 -7.45
CA PHE A 54 9.93 -12.98 -6.83
C PHE A 54 9.87 -11.64 -6.10
N LYS A 55 8.68 -11.08 -6.12
CA LYS A 55 8.37 -9.80 -5.51
C LYS A 55 7.41 -10.06 -4.35
N VAL A 56 7.81 -9.66 -3.16
CA VAL A 56 7.04 -9.85 -1.94
C VAL A 56 6.66 -8.50 -1.37
N ALA A 57 5.38 -8.29 -1.16
CA ALA A 57 4.86 -7.13 -0.43
C ALA A 57 4.17 -7.59 0.85
N GLY A 58 4.23 -6.78 1.91
CA GLY A 58 3.56 -7.09 3.16
C GLY A 58 3.82 -6.09 4.27
N THR A 59 3.12 -6.30 5.36
CA THR A 59 3.25 -5.57 6.62
C THR A 59 4.31 -6.20 7.51
N LYS A 60 4.48 -5.69 8.71
CA LYS A 60 5.31 -6.33 9.75
C LYS A 60 4.79 -7.72 10.14
N ASP A 61 3.49 -7.96 10.01
CA ASP A 61 2.82 -9.17 10.52
C ASP A 61 2.74 -10.28 9.47
N GLY A 62 2.84 -9.94 8.16
CA GLY A 62 2.75 -10.97 7.13
C GLY A 62 2.81 -10.44 5.70
N ILE A 63 2.76 -11.39 4.78
CA ILE A 63 2.76 -11.15 3.33
C ILE A 63 1.34 -10.83 2.88
N THR A 64 1.20 -9.75 2.11
CA THR A 64 -0.08 -9.34 1.50
C THR A 64 -0.15 -9.65 0.00
N SER A 65 1.01 -9.76 -0.65
CA SER A 65 1.09 -10.08 -2.08
C SER A 65 2.44 -10.73 -2.39
N LEU A 66 2.41 -11.70 -3.29
CA LEU A 66 3.58 -12.38 -3.82
C LEU A 66 3.37 -12.59 -5.32
N GLN A 67 4.40 -12.24 -6.11
CA GLN A 67 4.50 -12.58 -7.53
C GLN A 67 5.83 -13.27 -7.74
N MET A 68 5.85 -14.37 -8.46
CA MET A 68 7.03 -15.20 -8.69
C MET A 68 7.12 -15.61 -10.15
N ASP A 69 8.35 -15.62 -10.65
CA ASP A 69 8.71 -16.21 -11.93
C ASP A 69 9.85 -17.22 -11.72
N ILE A 70 9.62 -18.47 -12.10
CA ILE A 70 10.58 -19.58 -12.00
C ILE A 70 11.02 -19.93 -13.41
N LYS A 71 12.31 -19.80 -13.71
CA LYS A 71 12.91 -19.99 -15.03
C LYS A 71 13.61 -21.35 -15.19
N ILE A 72 13.61 -22.15 -14.12
CA ILE A 72 14.17 -23.51 -14.07
C ILE A 72 13.07 -24.53 -13.81
N THR A 73 13.40 -25.82 -13.84
CA THR A 73 12.43 -26.92 -13.72
C THR A 73 11.66 -26.94 -12.39
N GLY A 74 12.09 -26.21 -11.39
CA GLY A 74 11.43 -26.07 -10.12
C GLY A 74 12.39 -25.71 -8.99
N ILE A 75 11.80 -25.39 -7.84
CA ILE A 75 12.52 -25.06 -6.60
C ILE A 75 12.04 -25.98 -5.48
N THR A 76 12.91 -26.22 -4.48
CA THR A 76 12.58 -27.03 -3.31
C THR A 76 11.88 -26.18 -2.25
N PHE A 77 11.21 -26.85 -1.31
CA PHE A 77 10.65 -26.18 -0.14
C PHE A 77 11.71 -25.47 0.68
N GLU A 78 12.91 -26.04 0.81
CA GLU A 78 14.04 -25.45 1.51
C GLU A 78 14.46 -24.09 0.88
N ILE A 79 14.60 -24.05 -0.45
CA ILE A 79 14.88 -22.81 -1.18
C ILE A 79 13.80 -21.78 -0.91
N MET A 80 12.54 -22.17 -0.98
CA MET A 80 11.42 -21.27 -0.76
C MET A 80 11.38 -20.74 0.68
N GLU A 81 11.59 -21.59 1.65
CA GLU A 81 11.61 -21.21 3.07
C GLU A 81 12.74 -20.20 3.35
N GLN A 82 13.95 -20.49 2.86
CA GLN A 82 15.07 -19.55 2.99
C GLN A 82 14.77 -18.22 2.29
N ALA A 83 14.25 -18.25 1.07
CA ALA A 83 13.93 -17.07 0.30
C ALA A 83 12.87 -16.20 0.98
N LEU A 84 11.81 -16.79 1.52
CA LEU A 84 10.75 -16.07 2.23
C LEU A 84 11.23 -15.48 3.57
N ASN A 85 12.09 -16.20 4.30
CA ASN A 85 12.68 -15.71 5.54
C ASN A 85 13.60 -14.51 5.27
N GLN A 86 14.47 -14.60 4.24
CA GLN A 86 15.34 -13.51 3.83
C GLN A 86 14.54 -12.30 3.31
N ALA A 87 13.47 -12.54 2.57
CA ALA A 87 12.54 -11.50 2.13
C ALA A 87 11.81 -10.82 3.30
N LYS A 88 11.50 -11.56 4.36
CA LYS A 88 10.92 -11.00 5.60
C LYS A 88 11.88 -10.03 6.24
N ASP A 89 13.15 -10.42 6.42
CA ASP A 89 14.16 -9.56 7.04
C ASP A 89 14.37 -8.28 6.24
N GLY A 90 14.51 -8.40 4.91
CA GLY A 90 14.62 -7.25 4.02
C GLY A 90 13.39 -6.33 4.07
N ARG A 91 12.19 -6.89 4.09
CA ARG A 91 10.94 -6.13 4.18
C ARG A 91 10.79 -5.40 5.52
N ILE A 92 11.17 -6.04 6.63
CA ILE A 92 11.16 -5.40 7.96
C ILE A 92 12.18 -4.25 8.00
N HIS A 93 13.36 -4.42 7.41
CA HIS A 93 14.34 -3.35 7.28
C HIS A 93 13.76 -2.15 6.49
N ILE A 94 13.15 -2.41 5.33
CA ILE A 94 12.52 -1.36 4.50
C ILE A 94 11.39 -0.65 5.26
N LEU A 95 10.54 -1.37 5.98
CA LEU A 95 9.51 -0.78 6.83
C LEU A 95 10.13 0.14 7.90
N GLY A 96 11.28 -0.24 8.46
CA GLY A 96 12.03 0.59 9.39
C GLY A 96 12.50 1.91 8.77
N GLU A 97 13.00 1.89 7.53
CA GLU A 97 13.37 3.09 6.78
C GLU A 97 12.15 3.95 6.43
N MET A 98 11.06 3.34 5.97
CA MET A 98 9.79 4.05 5.71
C MET A 98 9.25 4.75 6.95
N ASN A 99 9.31 4.10 8.11
CA ASN A 99 8.83 4.65 9.38
C ASN A 99 9.62 5.88 9.85
N LYS A 100 10.87 6.06 9.41
CA LYS A 100 11.65 7.29 9.69
C LYS A 100 11.05 8.50 8.96
N ALA A 101 10.44 8.29 7.79
CA ALA A 101 9.79 9.35 7.03
C ALA A 101 8.34 9.60 7.52
N LEU A 102 7.57 8.52 7.72
CA LEU A 102 6.18 8.61 8.16
C LEU A 102 5.78 7.31 8.88
N SER A 103 5.61 7.39 10.21
CA SER A 103 5.33 6.22 11.06
C SER A 103 3.84 5.85 11.16
N LYS A 104 2.92 6.76 10.83
CA LYS A 104 1.48 6.55 10.82
C LYS A 104 0.81 7.42 9.76
N SER A 105 -0.38 7.03 9.32
CA SER A 105 -1.21 7.88 8.47
C SER A 105 -1.50 9.21 9.15
N ARG A 106 -1.57 10.28 8.37
CA ARG A 106 -2.00 11.59 8.89
C ARG A 106 -3.44 11.49 9.40
N ASP A 107 -3.74 12.22 10.46
CA ASP A 107 -5.07 12.18 11.11
C ASP A 107 -6.17 12.80 10.22
N ASN A 108 -5.79 13.65 9.26
CA ASN A 108 -6.72 14.32 8.35
C ASN A 108 -6.19 14.29 6.92
N VAL A 109 -7.10 14.23 5.97
CA VAL A 109 -6.79 14.44 4.55
C VAL A 109 -6.29 15.87 4.31
N GLY A 110 -5.46 16.06 3.28
CA GLY A 110 -4.89 17.35 2.92
C GLY A 110 -5.97 18.43 2.70
N LYS A 111 -5.61 19.70 2.94
CA LYS A 111 -6.55 20.82 2.85
C LYS A 111 -7.23 21.01 1.49
N HIS A 112 -6.63 20.50 0.43
CA HIS A 112 -7.14 20.56 -0.94
C HIS A 112 -7.86 19.28 -1.39
N THR A 113 -7.92 18.27 -0.51
CA THR A 113 -8.58 17.00 -0.81
C THR A 113 -10.07 17.14 -0.57
N PRO A 114 -10.94 16.69 -1.49
CA PRO A 114 -12.37 16.61 -1.26
C PRO A 114 -12.66 15.80 0.01
N LYS A 115 -13.56 16.33 0.85
CA LYS A 115 -13.94 15.70 2.12
C LYS A 115 -15.40 15.29 2.08
N MET A 116 -15.71 14.24 2.80
CA MET A 116 -17.09 13.84 3.07
C MET A 116 -17.40 14.15 4.53
N GLU A 117 -18.43 14.96 4.75
CA GLU A 117 -18.92 15.29 6.08
C GLU A 117 -20.35 14.75 6.24
N LYS A 118 -20.63 14.21 7.40
CA LYS A 118 -21.96 13.71 7.74
C LYS A 118 -22.49 14.46 8.95
N ILE A 119 -23.60 15.14 8.77
CA ILE A 119 -24.33 15.79 9.85
C ILE A 119 -25.67 15.10 10.05
N THR A 120 -26.13 15.04 11.29
CA THR A 120 -27.46 14.54 11.63
C THR A 120 -28.31 15.71 12.04
N VAL A 121 -29.49 15.83 11.45
CA VAL A 121 -30.46 16.89 11.77
C VAL A 121 -31.74 16.28 12.33
N ASP A 122 -32.42 17.00 13.22
CA ASP A 122 -33.73 16.59 13.72
C ASP A 122 -34.80 16.63 12.63
N LYS A 123 -35.77 15.74 12.69
CA LYS A 123 -36.88 15.69 11.72
C LYS A 123 -37.59 17.05 11.52
N LYS A 124 -37.73 17.85 12.60
CA LYS A 124 -38.30 19.17 12.57
C LYS A 124 -37.54 20.18 11.72
N ASP A 125 -36.22 19.99 11.55
CA ASP A 125 -35.31 20.91 10.90
C ASP A 125 -35.07 20.55 9.41
N ILE A 126 -35.51 19.38 8.97
CA ILE A 126 -35.35 18.91 7.58
C ILE A 126 -35.92 19.92 6.58
N ALA A 127 -37.09 20.46 6.84
CA ALA A 127 -37.75 21.45 5.96
C ALA A 127 -36.91 22.75 5.83
N ALA A 128 -36.23 23.17 6.90
CA ALA A 128 -35.36 24.35 6.92
C ALA A 128 -34.06 24.08 6.13
N VAL A 129 -33.47 22.89 6.26
CA VAL A 129 -32.27 22.48 5.51
C VAL A 129 -32.53 22.40 4.01
N ILE A 130 -33.69 21.87 3.60
CA ILE A 130 -34.08 21.80 2.20
C ILE A 130 -34.47 23.20 1.68
N GLY A 131 -35.22 23.96 2.47
CA GLY A 131 -35.77 25.24 2.11
C GLY A 131 -36.95 25.16 1.12
N LYS A 132 -37.65 26.27 0.94
CA LYS A 132 -38.82 26.32 0.04
C LYS A 132 -38.42 26.01 -1.41
N GLY A 133 -38.95 24.94 -1.95
CA GLY A 133 -38.60 24.48 -3.31
C GLY A 133 -37.11 24.08 -3.46
N GLY A 134 -36.42 23.73 -2.39
CA GLY A 134 -35.03 23.33 -2.40
C GLY A 134 -34.03 24.51 -2.46
N ALA A 135 -34.45 25.74 -2.15
CA ALA A 135 -33.60 26.93 -2.26
C ALA A 135 -32.37 26.86 -1.35
N THR A 136 -32.57 26.51 -0.07
CA THR A 136 -31.47 26.48 0.93
C THR A 136 -30.43 25.42 0.56
N ILE A 137 -30.85 24.22 0.18
CA ILE A 137 -29.90 23.17 -0.16
C ILE A 137 -29.12 23.50 -1.44
N ARG A 138 -29.74 24.15 -2.43
CA ARG A 138 -29.02 24.59 -3.62
C ARG A 138 -27.99 25.69 -3.30
N GLU A 139 -28.33 26.63 -2.43
CA GLU A 139 -27.40 27.67 -1.99
C GLU A 139 -26.20 27.08 -1.22
N ILE A 140 -26.41 26.07 -0.37
CA ILE A 140 -25.34 25.36 0.33
C ILE A 140 -24.41 24.64 -0.69
N VAL A 141 -25.00 23.91 -1.64
CA VAL A 141 -24.26 23.22 -2.70
C VAL A 141 -23.39 24.19 -3.50
N GLU A 142 -23.95 25.32 -3.90
CA GLU A 142 -23.26 26.35 -4.69
C GLU A 142 -22.12 27.01 -3.90
N LYS A 143 -22.38 27.46 -2.66
CA LYS A 143 -21.39 28.15 -1.81
C LYS A 143 -20.23 27.25 -1.40
N LEU A 144 -20.48 25.97 -1.16
CA LEU A 144 -19.47 25.01 -0.70
C LEU A 144 -18.91 24.16 -1.83
N SER A 145 -19.38 24.35 -3.07
CA SER A 145 -19.01 23.53 -4.23
C SER A 145 -19.22 22.03 -3.96
N LEU A 146 -20.34 21.68 -3.33
CA LEU A 146 -20.65 20.30 -2.94
C LEU A 146 -21.21 19.50 -4.10
N ILE A 147 -20.94 18.20 -4.10
CA ILE A 147 -21.61 17.23 -4.96
C ILE A 147 -22.55 16.40 -4.06
N HIS A 148 -23.83 16.38 -4.39
CA HIS A 148 -24.79 15.47 -3.79
C HIS A 148 -24.64 14.09 -4.41
N ILE A 149 -24.47 13.09 -3.57
CA ILE A 149 -24.56 11.67 -3.92
C ILE A 149 -25.79 11.09 -3.22
#